data_934893b69e5a0c949106ce04091bbc77
#
_entry.id   934893b69e5a0c949106ce04091bbc77
#
_cell.length_a   1.000
_cell.length_b   1.000
_cell.length_c   1.000
_cell.angle_alpha   90.00
_cell.angle_beta   90.00
_cell.angle_gamma   90.00
#
_symmetry.space_group_name_H-M   'P 1'
#
loop_
_entity.id
_entity.type
_entity.pdbx_description
1 polymer ?
#
loop_
_entity_poly.entity_id
_entity_poly.type
_entity_poly.pdbx_seq_one_letter_code
_entity_poly.pdbx_strand_id
1 'polypeptide(L)'
;RLRYRSNNGYGAPMVVRAPYGGGVHGALYHSQSVEAFYTHVPGLKVVVPSTPYDAKGLLRSSIRDDDPVLFFEHKKMYRSVRGDVPEGDFTVPLGKAQVTHPGSQVTVLAYGLMAHYALEAADRVAEDDISVEVVDLRTLRPLDKETILESVRKTGKCLIVYEDNRFGGYGAEVAAIVAEEAFDYLDGPVTRIAGPDVPGVPYNHVLEDWFMVNPEKIAAGIRKLAAY
;
A
#
# COMPACT_ATOMS: atom_id res chain seq x y z
N ARG A 1 16.90 17.12 -1.55
CA ARG A 1 17.42 18.49 -1.77
C ARG A 1 18.92 18.50 -1.96
N LEU A 2 19.68 17.72 -1.19
CA LEU A 2 21.15 17.71 -1.24
C LEU A 2 21.66 17.35 -2.64
N ARG A 3 21.20 16.24 -3.20
CA ARG A 3 21.54 15.77 -4.54
C ARG A 3 21.17 16.81 -5.61
N TYR A 4 19.95 17.32 -5.57
CA TYR A 4 19.47 18.32 -6.53
C TYR A 4 20.29 19.61 -6.48
N ARG A 5 20.54 20.15 -5.27
CA ARG A 5 21.32 21.38 -5.08
C ARG A 5 22.77 21.24 -5.51
N SER A 6 23.36 20.06 -5.34
CA SER A 6 24.75 19.79 -5.66
C SER A 6 24.98 19.33 -7.11
N ASN A 7 23.96 19.36 -7.97
CA ASN A 7 24.03 18.80 -9.31
C ASN A 7 24.55 17.34 -9.31
N ASN A 8 23.98 16.49 -8.45
CA ASN A 8 24.39 15.10 -8.21
C ASN A 8 25.76 14.91 -7.53
N GLY A 9 26.41 15.96 -7.05
CA GLY A 9 27.72 15.86 -6.39
C GLY A 9 27.65 15.16 -5.01
N TYR A 10 26.50 15.23 -4.33
CA TYR A 10 26.31 14.63 -3.01
C TYR A 10 24.97 13.89 -2.91
N GLY A 11 25.01 12.68 -2.38
CA GLY A 11 23.84 11.92 -1.96
C GLY A 11 23.61 12.00 -0.45
N ALA A 12 22.58 11.31 0.05
CA ALA A 12 22.32 11.10 1.47
C ALA A 12 21.89 9.63 1.67
N PRO A 13 22.82 8.68 1.55
CA PRO A 13 22.53 7.25 1.64
C PRO A 13 22.17 6.86 3.08
N MET A 14 20.89 6.92 3.40
CA MET A 14 20.39 6.55 4.71
C MET A 14 19.04 5.84 4.59
N VAL A 15 18.81 4.89 5.47
CA VAL A 15 17.51 4.23 5.63
C VAL A 15 16.97 4.56 7.01
N VAL A 16 15.77 5.16 7.03
CA VAL A 16 15.02 5.37 8.27
C VAL A 16 13.94 4.31 8.34
N ARG A 17 14.12 3.34 9.22
CA ARG A 17 13.11 2.32 9.52
C ARG A 17 12.13 2.88 10.52
N ALA A 18 10.84 2.85 10.19
CA ALA A 18 9.79 3.40 11.02
C ALA A 18 8.64 2.39 11.18
N PRO A 19 8.38 1.91 12.41
CA PRO A 19 7.20 1.09 12.67
C PRO A 19 5.94 1.97 12.58
N TYR A 20 4.90 1.46 11.90
CA TYR A 20 3.62 2.15 11.71
C TYR A 20 2.43 1.19 11.86
N GLY A 21 1.23 1.70 11.80
CA GLY A 21 0.00 0.93 11.68
C GLY A 21 -0.63 0.53 13.02
N GLY A 22 -1.94 0.30 12.96
CA GLY A 22 -2.81 -0.07 14.08
C GLY A 22 -3.07 -1.58 14.20
N GLY A 23 -4.15 -1.91 14.93
CA GLY A 23 -4.51 -3.29 15.20
C GLY A 23 -3.60 -3.97 16.23
N VAL A 24 -2.93 -3.17 17.06
CA VAL A 24 -2.00 -3.59 18.12
C VAL A 24 -2.33 -2.97 19.47
N HIS A 25 -3.46 -2.30 19.58
CA HIS A 25 -3.91 -1.55 20.78
C HIS A 25 -2.90 -0.51 21.24
N GLY A 26 -2.25 0.18 20.28
CA GLY A 26 -1.24 1.18 20.55
C GLY A 26 -1.79 2.60 20.76
N ALA A 27 -3.10 2.80 20.61
CA ALA A 27 -3.78 4.10 20.71
C ALA A 27 -3.18 5.20 19.81
N LEU A 28 -3.36 6.45 20.17
CA LEU A 28 -3.05 7.63 19.38
C LEU A 28 -1.61 7.73 18.91
N TYR A 29 -0.65 7.31 19.75
CA TYR A 29 0.77 7.54 19.49
C TYR A 29 1.48 6.36 18.84
N HIS A 30 0.91 5.17 18.87
CA HIS A 30 1.59 3.96 18.42
C HIS A 30 0.84 3.20 17.32
N SER A 31 -0.30 3.71 16.83
CA SER A 31 -1.12 3.03 15.83
C SER A 31 -1.35 3.84 14.56
N GLN A 32 -0.67 4.96 14.39
CA GLN A 32 -0.87 5.82 13.23
C GLN A 32 -0.15 5.30 12.00
N SER A 33 -0.74 5.61 10.85
CA SER A 33 -0.14 5.51 9.53
C SER A 33 0.19 6.92 9.05
N VAL A 34 1.41 7.13 8.56
CA VAL A 34 1.95 8.48 8.31
C VAL A 34 2.69 8.59 6.97
N GLU A 35 2.58 7.59 6.13
CA GLU A 35 3.30 7.50 4.88
C GLU A 35 2.99 8.67 3.93
N ALA A 36 1.78 9.21 3.96
CA ALA A 36 1.39 10.34 3.12
C ALA A 36 2.24 11.59 3.36
N PHE A 37 2.67 11.86 4.59
CA PHE A 37 3.56 12.99 4.89
C PHE A 37 4.90 12.90 4.15
N TYR A 38 5.43 11.70 3.98
CA TYR A 38 6.75 11.48 3.39
C TYR A 38 6.69 11.29 1.87
N THR A 39 5.61 10.71 1.34
CA THR A 39 5.40 10.59 -0.10
C THR A 39 5.22 11.95 -0.77
N HIS A 40 4.75 12.96 -0.03
CA HIS A 40 4.62 14.33 -0.50
C HIS A 40 5.98 14.99 -0.79
N VAL A 41 7.07 14.56 -0.15
CA VAL A 41 8.39 15.21 -0.26
C VAL A 41 9.18 14.65 -1.44
N PRO A 42 9.37 15.42 -2.55
CA PRO A 42 10.18 14.97 -3.68
C PRO A 42 11.62 14.64 -3.27
N GLY A 43 12.11 13.49 -3.76
CA GLY A 43 13.46 13.00 -3.48
C GLY A 43 13.58 12.08 -2.28
N LEU A 44 12.53 11.93 -1.47
CA LEU A 44 12.44 10.81 -0.52
C LEU A 44 11.86 9.58 -1.21
N LYS A 45 12.40 8.41 -0.89
CA LYS A 45 11.82 7.13 -1.27
C LYS A 45 11.02 6.58 -0.08
N VAL A 46 9.88 5.95 -0.36
CA VAL A 46 8.98 5.41 0.66
C VAL A 46 8.65 3.98 0.31
N VAL A 47 9.01 3.06 1.18
CA VAL A 47 8.91 1.61 1.00
C VAL A 47 8.08 1.01 2.11
N VAL A 48 7.15 0.12 1.74
CA VAL A 48 6.22 -0.54 2.67
C VAL A 48 6.12 -2.02 2.31
N PRO A 49 7.02 -2.88 2.81
CA PRO A 49 6.99 -4.31 2.50
C PRO A 49 5.76 -4.98 3.09
N SER A 50 5.23 -5.97 2.38
CA SER A 50 4.09 -6.77 2.82
C SER A 50 4.46 -8.20 3.22
N THR A 51 5.61 -8.71 2.79
CA THR A 51 6.05 -10.08 3.06
C THR A 51 7.46 -10.12 3.67
N PRO A 52 7.85 -11.20 4.36
CA PRO A 52 9.22 -11.39 4.82
C PRO A 52 10.25 -11.39 3.68
N TYR A 53 9.90 -11.95 2.51
CA TYR A 53 10.73 -11.89 1.30
C TYR A 53 10.99 -10.45 0.87
N ASP A 54 9.93 -9.65 0.73
CA ASP A 54 10.04 -8.25 0.34
C ASP A 54 10.74 -7.41 1.41
N ALA A 55 10.49 -7.68 2.69
CA ALA A 55 11.17 -6.98 3.78
C ALA A 55 12.70 -7.13 3.69
N LYS A 56 13.21 -8.35 3.41
CA LYS A 56 14.64 -8.57 3.20
C LYS A 56 15.14 -7.94 1.90
N GLY A 57 14.47 -8.19 0.79
CA GLY A 57 14.90 -7.75 -0.54
C GLY A 57 14.85 -6.24 -0.70
N LEU A 58 13.74 -5.61 -0.30
CA LEU A 58 13.57 -4.15 -0.36
C LEU A 58 14.48 -3.41 0.63
N LEU A 59 14.72 -3.97 1.84
CA LEU A 59 15.64 -3.34 2.79
C LEU A 59 17.07 -3.34 2.24
N ARG A 60 17.49 -4.42 1.61
CA ARG A 60 18.81 -4.46 0.94
C ARG A 60 18.91 -3.47 -0.21
N SER A 61 17.87 -3.34 -1.03
CA SER A 61 17.81 -2.31 -2.07
C SER A 61 17.88 -0.91 -1.48
N SER A 62 17.18 -0.69 -0.37
CA SER A 62 17.18 0.60 0.34
C SER A 62 18.55 0.97 0.91
N ILE A 63 19.28 0.00 1.48
CA ILE A 63 20.64 0.21 2.03
C ILE A 63 21.65 0.53 0.91
N ARG A 64 21.42 -0.01 -0.28
CA ARG A 64 22.30 0.20 -1.45
C ARG A 64 21.94 1.44 -2.27
N ASP A 65 20.89 2.14 -1.88
CA ASP A 65 20.44 3.36 -2.56
C ASP A 65 21.25 4.59 -2.07
N ASP A 66 21.59 5.48 -2.99
CA ASP A 66 22.34 6.70 -2.71
C ASP A 66 21.47 7.82 -2.12
N ASP A 67 20.15 7.66 -2.11
CA ASP A 67 19.17 8.63 -1.63
C ASP A 67 18.46 8.14 -0.38
N PRO A 68 17.88 9.05 0.44
CA PRO A 68 17.22 8.65 1.66
C PRO A 68 15.96 7.84 1.41
N VAL A 69 15.83 6.72 2.13
CA VAL A 69 14.68 5.82 2.07
C VAL A 69 13.99 5.75 3.42
N LEU A 70 12.68 6.03 3.44
CA LEU A 70 11.78 5.75 4.55
C LEU A 70 11.27 4.32 4.36
N PHE A 71 11.56 3.45 5.31
CA PHE A 71 11.19 2.04 5.28
C PHE A 71 10.15 1.77 6.38
N PHE A 72 8.88 1.75 5.99
CA PHE A 72 7.75 1.60 6.92
C PHE A 72 7.42 0.14 7.17
N GLU A 73 7.40 -0.26 8.42
CA GLU A 73 7.16 -1.65 8.85
C GLU A 73 5.88 -1.71 9.68
N HIS A 74 4.87 -2.42 9.19
CA HIS A 74 3.60 -2.52 9.88
C HIS A 74 3.71 -3.40 11.13
N LYS A 75 3.44 -2.84 12.31
CA LYS A 75 3.67 -3.49 13.62
C LYS A 75 2.93 -4.83 13.77
N LYS A 76 1.67 -4.90 13.34
CA LYS A 76 0.90 -6.14 13.43
C LYS A 76 1.53 -7.27 12.61
N MET A 77 2.14 -6.95 11.47
CA MET A 77 2.75 -7.93 10.58
C MET A 77 3.98 -8.62 11.17
N TYR A 78 4.70 -8.00 12.09
CA TYR A 78 5.86 -8.63 12.74
C TYR A 78 5.56 -10.00 13.36
N ARG A 79 4.31 -10.23 13.77
CA ARG A 79 3.89 -11.46 14.42
C ARG A 79 2.84 -12.26 13.65
N SER A 80 2.09 -11.62 12.74
CA SER A 80 0.98 -12.25 12.02
C SER A 80 1.34 -12.76 10.64
N VAL A 81 2.39 -12.22 10.02
CA VAL A 81 2.81 -12.64 8.67
C VAL A 81 4.10 -13.46 8.74
N ARG A 82 4.05 -14.63 8.16
CA ARG A 82 5.18 -15.55 8.01
C ARG A 82 5.36 -15.91 6.55
N GLY A 83 6.58 -16.23 6.15
CA GLY A 83 6.89 -16.64 4.79
C GLY A 83 8.35 -17.02 4.66
N ASP A 84 8.65 -17.78 3.62
CA ASP A 84 10.00 -18.21 3.32
C ASP A 84 10.87 -17.03 2.87
N VAL A 85 12.07 -17.00 3.40
CA VAL A 85 13.07 -16.00 3.03
C VAL A 85 14.31 -16.73 2.54
N PRO A 86 14.65 -16.64 1.24
CA PRO A 86 15.83 -17.30 0.71
C PRO A 86 17.11 -16.90 1.45
N GLU A 87 18.00 -17.86 1.63
CA GLU A 87 19.36 -17.57 2.09
C GLU A 87 20.14 -16.77 1.03
N GLY A 88 21.27 -16.22 1.45
CA GLY A 88 22.14 -15.49 0.55
C GLY A 88 21.69 -14.05 0.26
N ASP A 89 22.28 -13.50 -0.78
CA ASP A 89 22.09 -12.11 -1.18
C ASP A 89 21.11 -12.00 -2.34
N PHE A 90 20.00 -11.29 -2.11
CA PHE A 90 19.07 -10.90 -3.16
C PHE A 90 18.47 -9.53 -2.84
N THR A 91 17.98 -8.87 -3.86
CA THR A 91 17.29 -7.56 -3.77
C THR A 91 15.94 -7.64 -4.46
N VAL A 92 15.02 -6.80 -4.01
CA VAL A 92 13.78 -6.49 -4.72
C VAL A 92 13.87 -5.05 -5.22
N PRO A 93 13.62 -4.77 -6.49
CA PRO A 93 13.74 -3.41 -7.04
C PRO A 93 12.77 -2.44 -6.37
N LEU A 94 13.26 -1.25 -6.00
CA LEU A 94 12.39 -0.15 -5.58
C LEU A 94 11.57 0.36 -6.75
N GLY A 95 10.32 0.73 -6.51
CA GLY A 95 9.43 1.23 -7.56
C GLY A 95 8.83 0.15 -8.46
N LYS A 96 8.77 -1.09 -7.98
CA LYS A 96 8.07 -2.19 -8.65
C LYS A 96 7.00 -2.79 -7.75
N ALA A 97 5.76 -2.69 -8.21
CA ALA A 97 4.62 -3.35 -7.62
C ALA A 97 4.59 -4.85 -7.98
N GLN A 98 3.70 -5.59 -7.37
CA GLN A 98 3.50 -7.00 -7.64
C GLN A 98 2.02 -7.33 -7.71
N VAL A 99 1.61 -8.00 -8.79
CA VAL A 99 0.32 -8.67 -8.84
C VAL A 99 0.43 -9.93 -7.97
N THR A 100 -0.22 -9.91 -6.81
CA THR A 100 -0.18 -11.01 -5.83
C THR A 100 -1.33 -11.99 -6.01
N HIS A 101 -2.40 -11.55 -6.65
CA HIS A 101 -3.54 -12.37 -7.03
C HIS A 101 -4.04 -11.92 -8.41
N PRO A 102 -4.03 -12.77 -9.42
CA PRO A 102 -4.53 -12.42 -10.75
C PRO A 102 -6.06 -12.40 -10.78
N GLY A 103 -6.62 -11.44 -11.52
CA GLY A 103 -8.07 -11.30 -11.67
C GLY A 103 -8.46 -10.50 -12.91
N SER A 104 -9.76 -10.38 -13.19
CA SER A 104 -10.25 -9.81 -14.44
C SER A 104 -11.42 -8.81 -14.30
N GLN A 105 -12.00 -8.64 -13.11
CA GLN A 105 -13.20 -7.79 -12.95
C GLN A 105 -12.97 -6.56 -12.08
N VAL A 106 -12.15 -6.65 -11.03
CA VAL A 106 -11.86 -5.54 -10.12
C VAL A 106 -10.38 -5.54 -9.76
N THR A 107 -9.69 -4.44 -9.95
CA THR A 107 -8.35 -4.21 -9.41
C THR A 107 -8.44 -3.67 -7.98
N VAL A 108 -7.74 -4.30 -7.05
CA VAL A 108 -7.53 -3.80 -5.69
C VAL A 108 -6.06 -3.44 -5.52
N LEU A 109 -5.78 -2.15 -5.31
CA LEU A 109 -4.45 -1.63 -5.05
C LEU A 109 -4.27 -1.47 -3.54
N ALA A 110 -3.24 -2.10 -2.98
CA ALA A 110 -2.99 -2.08 -1.54
C ALA A 110 -1.48 -2.13 -1.22
N TYR A 111 -1.11 -1.96 0.04
CA TYR A 111 0.26 -2.10 0.52
C TYR A 111 0.28 -2.48 2.01
N GLY A 112 1.39 -3.02 2.47
CA GLY A 112 1.56 -3.43 3.86
C GLY A 112 0.50 -4.44 4.30
N LEU A 113 -0.08 -4.26 5.48
CA LEU A 113 -1.12 -5.16 6.00
C LEU A 113 -2.35 -5.20 5.10
N MET A 114 -2.67 -4.08 4.44
CA MET A 114 -3.85 -4.01 3.57
C MET A 114 -3.74 -4.89 2.33
N ALA A 115 -2.53 -5.22 1.87
CA ALA A 115 -2.33 -6.20 0.80
C ALA A 115 -2.81 -7.60 1.23
N HIS A 116 -2.53 -8.01 2.47
CA HIS A 116 -3.04 -9.28 3.01
C HIS A 116 -4.55 -9.29 3.18
N TYR A 117 -5.12 -8.18 3.68
CA TYR A 117 -6.57 -8.05 3.83
C TYR A 117 -7.30 -7.99 2.48
N ALA A 118 -6.65 -7.44 1.45
CA ALA A 118 -7.16 -7.47 0.08
C ALA A 118 -7.19 -8.90 -0.49
N LEU A 119 -6.17 -9.72 -0.24
CA LEU A 119 -6.15 -11.13 -0.61
C LEU A 119 -7.28 -11.90 0.07
N GLU A 120 -7.42 -11.75 1.39
CA GLU A 120 -8.51 -12.39 2.14
C GLU A 120 -9.90 -11.93 1.65
N ALA A 121 -10.04 -10.65 1.29
CA ALA A 121 -11.28 -10.14 0.72
C ALA A 121 -11.56 -10.69 -0.68
N ALA A 122 -10.51 -10.86 -1.51
CA ALA A 122 -10.63 -11.48 -2.84
C ALA A 122 -11.12 -12.93 -2.74
N ASP A 123 -10.57 -13.71 -1.80
CA ASP A 123 -11.02 -15.08 -1.54
C ASP A 123 -12.51 -15.13 -1.13
N ARG A 124 -12.95 -14.19 -0.29
CA ARG A 124 -14.35 -14.12 0.17
C ARG A 124 -15.35 -13.77 -0.94
N VAL A 125 -14.97 -12.89 -1.87
CA VAL A 125 -15.86 -12.49 -2.96
C VAL A 125 -15.80 -13.43 -4.16
N ALA A 126 -14.83 -14.36 -4.20
CA ALA A 126 -14.78 -15.43 -5.18
C ALA A 126 -16.01 -16.34 -5.09
N GLU A 127 -16.61 -16.48 -3.91
CA GLU A 127 -17.88 -17.19 -3.70
C GLU A 127 -19.07 -16.50 -4.41
N ASP A 128 -18.94 -15.23 -4.75
CA ASP A 128 -19.92 -14.44 -5.50
C ASP A 128 -19.58 -14.35 -7.00
N ASP A 129 -18.67 -15.19 -7.49
CA ASP A 129 -18.14 -15.17 -8.87
C ASP A 129 -17.46 -13.86 -9.27
N ILE A 130 -16.89 -13.12 -8.30
CA ILE A 130 -16.17 -11.86 -8.56
C ILE A 130 -14.66 -12.14 -8.64
N SER A 131 -14.07 -11.92 -9.83
CA SER A 131 -12.64 -12.10 -10.08
C SER A 131 -11.86 -10.83 -9.77
N VAL A 132 -11.07 -10.86 -8.69
CA VAL A 132 -10.32 -9.72 -8.18
C VAL A 132 -8.84 -9.85 -8.50
N GLU A 133 -8.24 -8.81 -9.08
CA GLU A 133 -6.80 -8.68 -9.17
C GLU A 133 -6.27 -7.86 -7.99
N VAL A 134 -5.36 -8.41 -7.21
CA VAL A 134 -4.72 -7.70 -6.10
C VAL A 134 -3.30 -7.30 -6.48
N VAL A 135 -3.02 -6.01 -6.40
CA VAL A 135 -1.70 -5.42 -6.67
C VAL A 135 -1.14 -4.86 -5.36
N ASP A 136 -0.04 -5.46 -4.91
CA ASP A 136 0.75 -4.93 -3.80
C ASP A 136 1.73 -3.88 -4.32
N LEU A 137 1.56 -2.64 -3.87
CA LEU A 137 2.38 -1.52 -4.33
C LEU A 137 3.84 -1.60 -3.84
N ARG A 138 4.11 -2.18 -2.68
CA ARG A 138 5.42 -2.36 -2.04
C ARG A 138 6.26 -1.08 -1.88
N THR A 139 6.27 -0.24 -2.89
CA THR A 139 6.95 1.07 -2.90
C THR A 139 5.96 2.16 -3.27
N LEU A 140 5.82 3.14 -2.38
CA LEU A 140 4.91 4.26 -2.61
C LEU A 140 5.61 5.41 -3.34
N ARG A 141 6.94 5.53 -3.17
CA ARG A 141 7.77 6.49 -3.88
C ARG A 141 9.15 5.87 -4.14
N PRO A 142 9.59 5.69 -5.40
CA PRO A 142 8.80 5.89 -6.63
C PRO A 142 7.64 4.89 -6.75
N LEU A 143 6.54 5.31 -7.38
CA LEU A 143 5.37 4.46 -7.63
C LEU A 143 5.50 3.73 -8.97
N ASP A 144 5.15 2.46 -9.01
CA ASP A 144 5.01 1.69 -10.26
C ASP A 144 3.67 1.98 -10.93
N LYS A 145 3.61 3.10 -11.63
CA LYS A 145 2.41 3.52 -12.36
C LYS A 145 2.02 2.54 -13.46
N GLU A 146 3.00 1.96 -14.12
CA GLU A 146 2.80 1.03 -15.23
C GLU A 146 1.97 -0.17 -14.80
N THR A 147 2.42 -0.90 -13.76
CA THR A 147 1.67 -2.06 -13.23
C THR A 147 0.28 -1.70 -12.76
N ILE A 148 0.10 -0.53 -12.11
CA ILE A 148 -1.20 -0.04 -11.67
C ILE A 148 -2.14 0.17 -12.87
N LEU A 149 -1.67 0.92 -13.87
CA LEU A 149 -2.50 1.28 -15.02
C LEU A 149 -2.81 0.09 -15.91
N GLU A 150 -1.87 -0.85 -16.08
CA GLU A 150 -2.12 -2.11 -16.80
C GLU A 150 -3.21 -2.94 -16.12
N SER A 151 -3.15 -3.09 -14.78
CA SER A 151 -4.17 -3.79 -14.02
C SER A 151 -5.54 -3.12 -14.14
N VAL A 152 -5.61 -1.80 -13.98
CA VAL A 152 -6.86 -1.04 -14.07
C VAL A 152 -7.45 -1.10 -15.48
N ARG A 153 -6.62 -0.97 -16.53
CA ARG A 153 -7.09 -1.10 -17.93
C ARG A 153 -7.65 -2.47 -18.25
N LYS A 154 -7.11 -3.50 -17.62
CA LYS A 154 -7.58 -4.88 -17.79
C LYS A 154 -8.94 -5.11 -17.14
N THR A 155 -9.17 -4.55 -15.94
CA THR A 155 -10.35 -4.86 -15.13
C THR A 155 -11.48 -3.83 -15.25
N GLY A 156 -11.18 -2.63 -15.72
CA GLY A 156 -12.12 -1.51 -15.80
C GLY A 156 -12.55 -0.89 -14.47
N LYS A 157 -12.16 -1.47 -13.32
CA LYS A 157 -12.64 -1.07 -12.00
C LYS A 157 -11.50 -1.02 -10.99
N CYS A 158 -11.41 0.06 -10.20
CA CYS A 158 -10.31 0.30 -9.28
C CYS A 158 -10.79 0.61 -7.86
N LEU A 159 -10.37 -0.23 -6.91
CA LEU A 159 -10.49 -0.01 -5.47
C LEU A 159 -9.09 0.17 -4.87
N ILE A 160 -8.88 1.25 -4.13
CA ILE A 160 -7.62 1.54 -3.45
C ILE A 160 -7.83 1.36 -1.95
N VAL A 161 -6.99 0.54 -1.31
CA VAL A 161 -7.12 0.16 0.10
C VAL A 161 -5.85 0.54 0.85
N TYR A 162 -6.00 1.34 1.90
CA TYR A 162 -4.90 1.76 2.74
C TYR A 162 -5.39 2.08 4.16
N GLU A 163 -4.50 2.13 5.13
CA GLU A 163 -4.85 2.29 6.55
C GLU A 163 -4.89 3.74 7.00
N ASP A 164 -4.09 4.60 6.37
CA ASP A 164 -4.05 6.04 6.67
C ASP A 164 -5.42 6.71 6.49
N ASN A 165 -5.56 7.94 6.98
CA ASN A 165 -6.79 8.70 6.88
C ASN A 165 -7.26 8.86 5.42
N ARG A 166 -8.57 8.83 5.22
CA ARG A 166 -9.16 9.00 3.89
C ARG A 166 -8.86 10.38 3.30
N PHE A 167 -8.91 11.42 4.12
CA PHE A 167 -8.60 12.78 3.70
C PHE A 167 -7.07 12.98 3.65
N GLY A 168 -6.56 13.35 2.48
CA GLY A 168 -5.14 13.60 2.29
C GLY A 168 -4.23 12.37 2.34
N GLY A 169 -4.79 11.16 2.52
CA GLY A 169 -4.01 9.91 2.50
C GLY A 169 -3.49 9.57 1.10
N TYR A 170 -2.46 8.74 1.05
CA TYR A 170 -1.72 8.41 -0.18
C TYR A 170 -2.60 7.86 -1.32
N GLY A 171 -3.64 7.11 -0.99
CA GLY A 171 -4.58 6.60 -1.99
C GLY A 171 -5.34 7.69 -2.76
N ALA A 172 -5.33 8.95 -2.31
CA ALA A 172 -5.88 10.07 -3.07
C ALA A 172 -5.02 10.40 -4.30
N GLU A 173 -3.70 10.37 -4.17
CA GLU A 173 -2.76 10.52 -5.28
C GLU A 173 -2.91 9.38 -6.29
N VAL A 174 -2.96 8.14 -5.81
CA VAL A 174 -3.17 6.97 -6.68
C VAL A 174 -4.50 7.07 -7.43
N ALA A 175 -5.56 7.52 -6.76
CA ALA A 175 -6.87 7.74 -7.40
C ALA A 175 -6.82 8.83 -8.49
N ALA A 176 -6.07 9.91 -8.25
CA ALA A 176 -5.87 10.96 -9.25
C ALA A 176 -5.13 10.42 -10.48
N ILE A 177 -4.03 9.69 -10.29
CA ILE A 177 -3.27 9.06 -11.38
C ILE A 177 -4.16 8.13 -12.22
N VAL A 178 -4.96 7.28 -11.57
CA VAL A 178 -5.87 6.37 -12.28
C VAL A 178 -6.95 7.15 -13.05
N ALA A 179 -7.51 8.18 -12.43
CA ALA A 179 -8.51 9.02 -13.08
C ALA A 179 -7.97 9.85 -14.26
N GLU A 180 -6.70 10.26 -14.20
CA GLU A 180 -6.05 11.03 -15.27
C GLU A 180 -5.56 10.15 -16.43
N GLU A 181 -5.01 8.96 -16.12
CA GLU A 181 -4.25 8.15 -17.08
C GLU A 181 -4.96 6.86 -17.53
N ALA A 182 -6.07 6.50 -16.88
CA ALA A 182 -6.87 5.33 -17.24
C ALA A 182 -8.39 5.64 -17.35
N PHE A 183 -8.79 6.91 -17.40
CA PHE A 183 -10.22 7.32 -17.44
C PHE A 183 -11.03 6.58 -18.50
N ASP A 184 -10.53 6.49 -19.73
CA ASP A 184 -11.22 5.87 -20.86
C ASP A 184 -11.44 4.35 -20.71
N TYR A 185 -10.84 3.74 -19.71
CA TYR A 185 -10.94 2.31 -19.41
C TYR A 185 -11.82 2.01 -18.20
N LEU A 186 -12.32 3.04 -17.50
CA LEU A 186 -13.08 2.86 -16.28
C LEU A 186 -14.57 2.58 -16.55
N ASP A 187 -15.04 1.44 -16.06
CA ASP A 187 -16.43 1.03 -16.07
C ASP A 187 -17.18 1.42 -14.77
N GLY A 188 -16.52 2.09 -13.86
CA GLY A 188 -17.08 2.54 -12.59
C GLY A 188 -16.20 3.59 -11.92
N PRO A 189 -16.66 4.15 -10.79
CA PRO A 189 -15.87 5.16 -10.07
C PRO A 189 -14.61 4.56 -9.45
N VAL A 190 -13.51 5.32 -9.45
CA VAL A 190 -12.35 4.99 -8.61
C VAL A 190 -12.75 5.14 -7.14
N THR A 191 -12.69 4.07 -6.38
CA THR A 191 -13.14 4.04 -4.98
C THR A 191 -11.99 3.84 -4.01
N ARG A 192 -12.16 4.30 -2.77
CA ARG A 192 -11.15 4.17 -1.72
C ARG A 192 -11.76 3.65 -0.43
N ILE A 193 -11.10 2.67 0.19
CA ILE A 193 -11.34 2.23 1.56
C ILE A 193 -10.11 2.59 2.38
N ALA A 194 -10.32 3.40 3.41
CA ALA A 194 -9.26 3.97 4.23
C ALA A 194 -9.74 4.23 5.65
N GLY A 195 -8.82 4.57 6.54
CA GLY A 195 -9.16 5.01 7.89
C GLY A 195 -10.12 6.21 7.88
N PRO A 196 -11.04 6.31 8.83
CA PRO A 196 -11.93 7.46 8.96
C PRO A 196 -11.14 8.73 9.32
N ASP A 197 -11.71 9.88 8.97
CA ASP A 197 -11.10 11.18 9.26
C ASP A 197 -11.36 11.59 10.72
N VAL A 198 -10.63 10.95 11.63
CA VAL A 198 -10.68 11.22 13.07
C VAL A 198 -9.26 11.38 13.65
N PRO A 199 -9.06 12.12 14.74
CA PRO A 199 -7.74 12.55 15.22
C PRO A 199 -6.79 11.45 15.67
N GLY A 200 -7.18 10.21 15.67
CA GLY A 200 -6.28 9.10 16.03
C GLY A 200 -6.99 7.78 16.18
N VAL A 201 -6.20 6.71 16.26
CA VAL A 201 -6.69 5.36 16.45
C VAL A 201 -7.12 5.17 17.91
N PRO A 202 -8.35 4.72 18.19
CA PRO A 202 -8.81 4.51 19.56
C PRO A 202 -8.05 3.42 20.29
N TYR A 203 -7.96 3.51 21.62
CA TYR A 203 -7.35 2.47 22.47
C TYR A 203 -8.31 1.28 22.72
N ASN A 204 -9.60 1.58 22.91
CA ASN A 204 -10.60 0.54 23.14
C ASN A 204 -10.74 -0.33 21.90
N HIS A 205 -10.66 -1.68 22.05
CA HIS A 205 -10.67 -2.60 20.94
C HIS A 205 -11.92 -2.50 20.04
N VAL A 206 -13.11 -2.26 20.62
CA VAL A 206 -14.35 -2.09 19.82
C VAL A 206 -14.27 -0.87 18.91
N LEU A 207 -13.69 0.23 19.42
CA LEU A 207 -13.50 1.45 18.65
C LEU A 207 -12.33 1.34 17.68
N GLU A 208 -11.26 0.62 18.03
CA GLU A 208 -10.15 0.33 17.13
C GLU A 208 -10.64 -0.53 15.96
N ASP A 209 -11.44 -1.58 16.20
CA ASP A 209 -12.03 -2.44 15.17
C ASP A 209 -12.97 -1.64 14.24
N TRP A 210 -13.72 -0.70 14.79
CA TRP A 210 -14.52 0.23 13.99
C TRP A 210 -13.63 1.10 13.09
N PHE A 211 -12.55 1.65 13.64
CA PHE A 211 -11.62 2.52 12.93
C PHE A 211 -10.89 1.76 11.82
N MET A 212 -10.35 0.59 12.12
CA MET A 212 -9.47 -0.16 11.23
C MET A 212 -10.19 -0.64 9.97
N VAL A 213 -9.48 -0.58 8.86
CA VAL A 213 -9.82 -1.31 7.65
C VAL A 213 -9.64 -2.81 7.90
N ASN A 214 -10.56 -3.63 7.40
CA ASN A 214 -10.54 -5.07 7.55
C ASN A 214 -11.06 -5.78 6.29
N PRO A 215 -10.87 -7.10 6.15
CA PRO A 215 -11.31 -7.86 4.96
C PRO A 215 -12.80 -7.73 4.64
N GLU A 216 -13.66 -7.63 5.66
CA GLU A 216 -15.11 -7.46 5.52
C GLU A 216 -15.46 -6.15 4.79
N LYS A 217 -14.87 -5.04 5.26
CA LYS A 217 -15.06 -3.72 4.65
C LYS A 217 -14.55 -3.69 3.21
N ILE A 218 -13.44 -4.38 2.95
CA ILE A 218 -12.86 -4.49 1.60
C ILE A 218 -13.77 -5.31 0.70
N ALA A 219 -14.23 -6.49 1.15
CA ALA A 219 -15.14 -7.35 0.39
C ALA A 219 -16.45 -6.63 0.05
N ALA A 220 -17.03 -5.88 1.01
CA ALA A 220 -18.20 -5.06 0.76
C ALA A 220 -17.96 -3.98 -0.31
N GLY A 221 -16.78 -3.35 -0.28
CA GLY A 221 -16.36 -2.38 -1.30
C GLY A 221 -16.18 -3.00 -2.68
N ILE A 222 -15.58 -4.19 -2.76
CA ILE A 222 -15.42 -4.96 -4.00
C ILE A 222 -16.79 -5.30 -4.60
N ARG A 223 -17.72 -5.86 -3.80
CA ARG A 223 -19.09 -6.20 -4.26
C ARG A 223 -19.81 -4.98 -4.81
N LYS A 224 -19.72 -3.85 -4.09
CA LYS A 224 -20.33 -2.59 -4.54
C LYS A 224 -19.75 -2.12 -5.88
N LEU A 225 -18.44 -2.21 -6.05
CA LEU A 225 -17.76 -1.77 -7.27
C LEU A 225 -17.99 -2.75 -8.43
N ALA A 226 -18.05 -4.05 -8.15
CA ALA A 226 -18.34 -5.07 -9.16
C ALA A 226 -19.73 -4.92 -9.79
N ALA A 227 -20.69 -4.33 -9.07
CA ALA A 227 -22.07 -4.13 -9.52
C ALA A 227 -22.25 -2.98 -10.53
N TYR A 228 -21.20 -2.19 -10.80
CA TYR A 228 -21.19 -1.22 -11.90
C TYR A 228 -20.95 -1.94 -13.24
#